data_e581a1f9f667be28e51d6c9f5f4c0e92
#
_entry.id   e581a1f9f667be28e51d6c9f5f4c0e92
#
_cell.length_a   1.000
_cell.length_b   1.000
_cell.length_c   1.000
_cell.angle_alpha   90.00
_cell.angle_beta   90.00
_cell.angle_gamma   90.00
#
_symmetry.space_group_name_H-M   'P 1'
#
loop_
_entity.id
_entity.type
_entity.pdbx_description
1 polymer ?
#
loop_
_entity_poly.entity_id
_entity_poly.type
_entity_poly.pdbx_seq_one_letter_code
_entity_poly.pdbx_strand_id
1 'polypeptide(L)'
;VSTFALRLRATPWRLAVCRFPADAPLPAWVFHAEAEFYSVTRTPGELSVVCAEDDLPPSAGAYVERGWRAFELVGPVPFSTTGVISGLTAPLAEAGIGVFVISTYDTDYLLVKAAVFERTAEILAARFTLLR
;
A
#
# COMPACT_ATOMS: atom_id res chain seq x y z
N VAL A 1 -2.51 13.25 -18.26
CA VAL A 1 -3.43 13.52 -17.17
C VAL A 1 -2.79 14.47 -16.18
N SER A 2 -3.51 15.52 -15.82
CA SER A 2 -3.08 16.43 -14.77
C SER A 2 -3.15 15.72 -13.42
N THR A 3 -2.09 15.84 -12.61
CA THR A 3 -2.09 15.29 -11.25
C THR A 3 -3.19 15.87 -10.38
N PHE A 4 -3.63 17.11 -10.65
CA PHE A 4 -4.74 17.74 -9.92
C PHE A 4 -6.08 17.03 -10.14
N ALA A 5 -6.22 16.28 -11.23
CA ALA A 5 -7.45 15.53 -11.50
C ALA A 5 -7.48 14.16 -10.80
N LEU A 6 -6.40 13.75 -10.15
CA LEU A 6 -6.34 12.48 -9.47
C LEU A 6 -7.17 12.51 -8.18
N ARG A 7 -7.85 11.40 -7.93
CA ARG A 7 -8.63 11.21 -6.73
C ARG A 7 -8.05 10.05 -5.94
N LEU A 8 -7.96 10.23 -4.64
CA LEU A 8 -7.46 9.23 -3.72
C LEU A 8 -8.55 8.86 -2.74
N ARG A 9 -8.56 7.62 -2.31
CA ARG A 9 -9.46 7.13 -1.27
C ARG A 9 -8.65 6.66 -0.07
N ALA A 10 -8.98 7.19 1.10
CA ALA A 10 -8.43 6.68 2.35
C ALA A 10 -9.16 5.36 2.66
N THR A 11 -8.44 4.26 2.73
CA THR A 11 -9.05 2.97 3.04
C THR A 11 -9.12 2.74 4.55
N PRO A 12 -10.03 1.89 5.02
CA PRO A 12 -10.09 1.53 6.44
C PRO A 12 -9.12 0.42 6.83
N TRP A 13 -8.35 -0.09 5.87
CA TRP A 13 -7.52 -1.28 6.06
C TRP A 13 -6.38 -1.03 7.04
N ARG A 14 -6.11 -2.05 7.85
CA ARG A 14 -4.94 -2.14 8.69
C ARG A 14 -4.09 -3.28 8.17
N LEU A 15 -2.89 -2.97 7.71
CA LEU A 15 -2.08 -3.90 6.94
C LEU A 15 -0.74 -4.17 7.64
N ALA A 16 -0.17 -5.31 7.28
CA ALA A 16 1.18 -5.70 7.69
C ALA A 16 1.98 -6.11 6.46
N VAL A 17 3.27 -5.86 6.51
CA VAL A 17 4.23 -6.26 5.47
C VAL A 17 5.12 -7.34 6.07
N CYS A 18 5.14 -8.52 5.44
CA CYS A 18 5.83 -9.70 5.94
C CYS A 18 6.87 -10.18 4.94
N ARG A 19 7.99 -10.70 5.47
CA ARG A 19 9.03 -11.32 4.68
C ARG A 19 9.21 -12.78 5.07
N PHE A 20 9.24 -13.66 4.07
CA PHE A 20 9.54 -15.09 4.23
C PHE A 20 10.73 -15.45 3.33
N PRO A 21 11.41 -16.60 3.60
CA PRO A 21 12.43 -17.09 2.69
C PRO A 21 11.91 -17.23 1.26
N ALA A 22 12.80 -17.05 0.28
CA ALA A 22 12.44 -17.05 -1.14
C ALA A 22 11.73 -18.33 -1.60
N ASP A 23 12.05 -19.47 -0.98
CA ASP A 23 11.48 -20.79 -1.31
C ASP A 23 10.31 -21.19 -0.41
N ALA A 24 9.86 -20.30 0.48
CA ALA A 24 8.74 -20.61 1.37
C ALA A 24 7.44 -20.86 0.58
N PRO A 25 6.58 -21.76 1.04
CA PRO A 25 5.26 -21.93 0.44
C PRO A 25 4.41 -20.69 0.67
N LEU A 26 3.47 -20.43 -0.23
CA LEU A 26 2.54 -19.32 -0.06
C LEU A 26 1.69 -19.56 1.19
N PRO A 27 1.62 -18.57 2.09
CA PRO A 27 0.82 -18.74 3.33
C PRO A 27 -0.67 -18.79 3.00
N ALA A 28 -1.31 -19.92 3.32
CA ALA A 28 -2.73 -20.14 2.99
C ALA A 28 -3.67 -19.14 3.66
N TRP A 29 -3.29 -18.62 4.82
CA TRP A 29 -4.11 -17.65 5.58
C TRP A 29 -4.25 -16.30 4.90
N VAL A 30 -3.47 -16.00 3.87
CA VAL A 30 -3.60 -14.78 3.07
C VAL A 30 -4.79 -14.86 2.11
N PHE A 31 -5.05 -16.04 1.58
CA PHE A 31 -6.01 -16.25 0.48
C PHE A 31 -7.36 -16.72 1.03
N HIS A 32 -8.14 -15.81 1.62
CA HIS A 32 -9.47 -16.16 2.09
C HIS A 32 -10.54 -15.25 1.46
N ALA A 33 -11.80 -15.72 1.49
CA ALA A 33 -12.90 -15.10 0.75
C ALA A 33 -13.22 -13.67 1.18
N GLU A 34 -12.89 -13.30 2.41
CA GLU A 34 -13.19 -11.97 2.96
C GLU A 34 -12.03 -11.00 2.85
N ALA A 35 -10.89 -11.44 2.31
CA ALA A 35 -9.74 -10.57 2.14
C ALA A 35 -10.03 -9.50 1.09
N GLU A 36 -10.00 -8.24 1.50
CA GLU A 36 -10.21 -7.12 0.58
C GLU A 36 -8.94 -6.69 -0.12
N PHE A 37 -7.79 -6.89 0.53
CA PHE A 37 -6.50 -6.50 -0.03
C PHE A 37 -5.41 -7.43 0.47
N TYR A 38 -4.67 -8.00 -0.45
CA TYR A 38 -3.37 -8.62 -0.17
C TYR A 38 -2.51 -8.53 -1.42
N SER A 39 -1.19 -8.58 -1.24
CA SER A 39 -0.24 -8.55 -2.34
C SER A 39 0.89 -9.52 -2.03
N VAL A 40 1.27 -10.33 -3.02
CA VAL A 40 2.31 -11.34 -2.86
C VAL A 40 3.33 -11.18 -3.98
N THR A 41 4.59 -11.07 -3.62
CA THR A 41 5.67 -10.98 -4.59
C THR A 41 6.76 -11.99 -4.21
N ARG A 42 7.05 -12.92 -5.13
CA ARG A 42 8.18 -13.83 -4.98
C ARG A 42 9.31 -13.40 -5.90
N THR A 43 10.50 -13.28 -5.35
CA THR A 43 11.72 -13.01 -6.10
C THR A 43 12.76 -14.09 -5.73
N PRO A 44 13.91 -14.14 -6.41
CA PRO A 44 14.99 -15.02 -5.97
C PRO A 44 15.50 -14.73 -4.56
N GLY A 45 15.24 -13.52 -4.03
CA GLY A 45 15.73 -13.10 -2.72
C GLY A 45 14.74 -13.24 -1.57
N GLU A 46 13.43 -13.26 -1.86
CA GLU A 46 12.41 -13.24 -0.80
C GLU A 46 11.03 -13.60 -1.30
N LEU A 47 10.17 -13.96 -0.36
CA LEU A 47 8.72 -13.94 -0.53
C LEU A 47 8.18 -12.80 0.32
N SER A 48 7.62 -11.78 -0.32
CA SER A 48 7.05 -10.60 0.34
C SER A 48 5.53 -10.67 0.31
N VAL A 49 4.90 -10.45 1.44
CA VAL A 49 3.43 -10.53 1.57
C VAL A 49 2.93 -9.30 2.28
N VAL A 50 1.94 -8.65 1.69
CA VAL A 50 1.15 -7.60 2.35
C VAL A 50 -0.23 -8.17 2.58
N CYS A 51 -0.74 -8.06 3.80
CA CYS A 51 -2.03 -8.63 4.17
C CYS A 51 -2.68 -7.81 5.30
N ALA A 52 -3.95 -8.11 5.57
CA ALA A 52 -4.60 -7.53 6.73
C ALA A 52 -3.89 -7.98 8.01
N GLU A 53 -3.66 -7.03 8.92
CA GLU A 53 -3.03 -7.33 10.21
C GLU A 53 -3.74 -8.44 10.98
N ASP A 54 -5.06 -8.41 10.94
CA ASP A 54 -5.88 -9.38 11.67
C ASP A 54 -5.77 -10.81 11.13
N ASP A 55 -5.26 -10.97 9.91
CA ASP A 55 -5.06 -12.29 9.32
C ASP A 55 -3.77 -12.95 9.79
N LEU A 56 -2.87 -12.21 10.42
CA LEU A 56 -1.59 -12.74 10.86
C LEU A 56 -1.77 -13.74 12.00
N PRO A 57 -1.32 -14.99 11.83
CA PRO A 57 -1.29 -15.91 12.96
C PRO A 57 -0.20 -15.51 13.96
N PRO A 58 -0.29 -15.91 15.24
CA PRO A 58 0.77 -15.64 16.22
C PRO A 58 2.15 -16.15 15.79
N SER A 59 2.18 -17.17 14.92
CA SER A 59 3.40 -17.80 14.43
C SER A 59 3.91 -17.18 13.12
N ALA A 60 3.44 -16.00 12.73
CA ALA A 60 3.78 -15.40 11.43
C ALA A 60 5.27 -15.13 11.21
N GLY A 61 6.10 -15.20 12.27
CA GLY A 61 7.54 -15.11 12.16
C GLY A 61 8.11 -13.74 12.56
N ALA A 62 9.46 -13.64 12.44
CA ALA A 62 10.20 -12.50 12.96
C ALA A 62 10.21 -11.27 12.06
N TYR A 63 9.91 -11.44 10.78
CA TYR A 63 10.01 -10.35 9.79
C TYR A 63 8.63 -9.82 9.43
N VAL A 64 8.01 -9.15 10.39
CA VAL A 64 6.67 -8.55 10.23
C VAL A 64 6.73 -7.09 10.62
N GLU A 65 6.38 -6.22 9.68
CA GLU A 65 6.19 -4.79 9.92
C GLU A 65 4.69 -4.50 9.97
N ARG A 66 4.19 -4.19 11.15
CA ARG A 66 2.77 -3.90 11.40
C ARG A 66 2.47 -2.42 11.30
N GLY A 67 1.20 -2.08 11.38
CA GLY A 67 0.76 -0.69 11.51
C GLY A 67 0.79 0.10 10.23
N TRP A 68 0.51 -0.54 9.10
CA TRP A 68 0.39 0.14 7.81
C TRP A 68 -1.07 0.49 7.50
N ARG A 69 -1.27 1.64 6.87
CA ARG A 69 -2.56 2.10 6.33
C ARG A 69 -2.38 2.43 4.86
N ALA A 70 -3.45 2.42 4.08
CA ALA A 70 -3.36 2.59 2.64
C ALA A 70 -4.26 3.69 2.10
N PHE A 71 -3.76 4.40 1.09
CA PHE A 71 -4.56 5.26 0.20
C PHE A 71 -4.60 4.58 -1.17
N GLU A 72 -5.80 4.49 -1.74
CA GLU A 72 -6.00 3.96 -3.08
C GLU A 72 -6.11 5.11 -4.07
N LEU A 73 -5.35 5.04 -5.16
CA LEU A 73 -5.57 5.92 -6.30
C LEU A 73 -6.80 5.42 -7.05
N VAL A 74 -7.85 6.23 -7.11
CA VAL A 74 -9.10 5.83 -7.76
C VAL A 74 -8.87 5.71 -9.25
N GLY A 75 -8.90 4.47 -9.74
CA GLY A 75 -8.63 4.14 -11.13
C GLY A 75 -9.86 3.77 -11.92
N PRO A 76 -9.67 3.19 -13.11
CA PRO A 76 -8.37 2.77 -13.65
C PRO A 76 -7.52 3.91 -14.16
N VAL A 77 -6.20 3.75 -14.07
CA VAL A 77 -5.20 4.69 -14.60
C VAL A 77 -4.46 4.02 -15.74
N PRO A 78 -4.43 4.61 -16.95
CA PRO A 78 -3.74 4.00 -18.09
C PRO A 78 -2.25 3.79 -17.79
N PHE A 79 -1.68 2.66 -18.24
CA PHE A 79 -0.26 2.36 -18.10
C PHE A 79 0.63 3.44 -18.73
N SER A 80 0.15 4.10 -19.77
CA SER A 80 0.89 5.14 -20.47
C SER A 80 0.98 6.45 -19.68
N THR A 81 0.22 6.60 -18.58
CA THR A 81 0.25 7.82 -17.78
C THR A 81 1.56 7.90 -17.02
N THR A 82 2.25 9.04 -17.17
CA THR A 82 3.55 9.27 -16.52
C THR A 82 3.43 10.27 -15.39
N GLY A 83 4.39 10.22 -14.46
CA GLY A 83 4.49 11.19 -13.37
C GLY A 83 3.50 10.99 -12.24
N VAL A 84 2.68 9.95 -12.26
CA VAL A 84 1.67 9.70 -11.22
C VAL A 84 2.33 9.43 -9.88
N ILE A 85 3.21 8.42 -9.83
CA ILE A 85 3.89 8.05 -8.59
C ILE A 85 4.71 9.21 -8.03
N SER A 86 5.48 9.90 -8.87
CA SER A 86 6.30 11.02 -8.41
C SER A 86 5.43 12.17 -7.87
N GLY A 87 4.30 12.45 -8.51
CA GLY A 87 3.36 13.48 -8.06
C GLY A 87 2.72 13.16 -6.72
N LEU A 88 2.49 11.87 -6.44
CA LEU A 88 1.93 11.41 -5.17
C LEU A 88 2.98 11.35 -4.07
N THR A 89 4.19 10.90 -4.39
CA THR A 89 5.21 10.62 -3.37
C THR A 89 6.13 11.79 -3.06
N ALA A 90 6.37 12.70 -4.03
CA ALA A 90 7.27 13.84 -3.80
C ALA A 90 6.85 14.70 -2.60
N PRO A 91 5.59 15.12 -2.45
CA PRO A 91 5.21 15.90 -1.26
C PRO A 91 5.35 15.13 0.05
N LEU A 92 5.22 13.81 0.03
CA LEU A 92 5.42 12.98 1.21
C LEU A 92 6.90 12.87 1.55
N ALA A 93 7.76 12.74 0.56
CA ALA A 93 9.22 12.74 0.75
C ALA A 93 9.68 14.07 1.36
N GLU A 94 9.17 15.18 0.87
CA GLU A 94 9.47 16.51 1.42
C GLU A 94 9.08 16.62 2.89
N ALA A 95 8.01 15.94 3.29
CA ALA A 95 7.54 15.90 4.67
C ALA A 95 8.23 14.83 5.52
N GLY A 96 9.18 14.08 4.95
CA GLY A 96 9.89 13.02 5.66
C GLY A 96 9.07 11.77 5.91
N ILE A 97 8.02 11.54 5.12
CA ILE A 97 7.14 10.37 5.27
C ILE A 97 7.58 9.26 4.33
N GLY A 98 7.91 8.09 4.91
CA GLY A 98 8.22 6.88 4.15
C GLY A 98 6.96 6.27 3.56
N VAL A 99 7.07 5.75 2.34
CA VAL A 99 5.95 5.19 1.58
C VAL A 99 6.33 3.82 1.04
N PHE A 100 5.40 2.87 1.13
CA PHE A 100 5.49 1.58 0.47
C PHE A 100 4.44 1.57 -0.64
N VAL A 101 4.87 1.52 -1.89
CA VAL A 101 3.97 1.63 -3.05
C VAL A 101 3.70 0.25 -3.62
N ILE A 102 2.43 -0.05 -3.88
CA ILE A 102 2.01 -1.25 -4.57
C ILE A 102 1.24 -0.84 -5.82
N SER A 103 1.76 -1.21 -6.97
CA SER A 103 1.10 -0.96 -8.26
C SER A 103 0.41 -2.23 -8.73
N THR A 104 -0.80 -2.07 -9.25
CA THR A 104 -1.58 -3.15 -9.84
C THR A 104 -1.83 -2.86 -11.32
N TYR A 105 -2.59 -3.72 -11.99
CA TYR A 105 -2.98 -3.48 -13.37
C TYR A 105 -3.75 -2.16 -13.53
N ASP A 106 -4.66 -1.89 -12.61
CA ASP A 106 -5.56 -0.74 -12.72
C ASP A 106 -5.02 0.54 -12.10
N THR A 107 -4.25 0.43 -11.03
CA THR A 107 -3.92 1.61 -10.24
C THR A 107 -2.76 1.38 -9.27
N ASP A 108 -2.61 2.32 -8.31
CA ASP A 108 -1.57 2.32 -7.31
C ASP A 108 -2.17 2.45 -5.91
N TYR A 109 -1.46 1.86 -4.95
CA TYR A 109 -1.76 1.98 -3.52
C TYR A 109 -0.55 2.53 -2.80
N LEU A 110 -0.77 3.54 -1.97
CA LEU A 110 0.28 4.13 -1.15
C LEU A 110 0.08 3.67 0.29
N LEU A 111 1.05 2.96 0.83
CA LEU A 111 1.02 2.52 2.22
C LEU A 111 1.93 3.41 3.04
N VAL A 112 1.41 3.90 4.15
CA VAL A 112 2.16 4.69 5.14
C VAL A 112 1.89 4.12 6.52
N LYS A 113 2.78 4.39 7.47
CA LYS A 113 2.56 3.96 8.84
C LYS A 113 1.36 4.68 9.45
N ALA A 114 0.60 3.96 10.27
CA ALA A 114 -0.61 4.49 10.91
C ALA A 114 -0.36 5.78 11.69
N ALA A 115 0.81 5.90 12.33
CA ALA A 115 1.18 7.09 13.11
C ALA A 115 1.21 8.38 12.27
N VAL A 116 1.45 8.28 10.96
CA VAL A 116 1.50 9.43 10.06
C VAL A 116 0.36 9.45 9.05
N PHE A 117 -0.66 8.62 9.24
CA PHE A 117 -1.75 8.50 8.29
C PHE A 117 -2.54 9.81 8.13
N GLU A 118 -2.94 10.44 9.23
CA GLU A 118 -3.71 11.68 9.18
C GLU A 118 -2.88 12.85 8.61
N ARG A 119 -1.61 12.92 8.96
CA ARG A 119 -0.71 13.93 8.38
C ARG A 119 -0.56 13.71 6.88
N THR A 120 -0.44 12.46 6.44
CA THR A 120 -0.39 12.10 5.02
C THR A 120 -1.68 12.52 4.32
N ALA A 121 -2.83 12.25 4.94
CA ALA A 121 -4.13 12.64 4.40
C ALA A 121 -4.23 14.16 4.19
N GLU A 122 -3.75 14.95 5.13
CA GLU A 122 -3.73 16.42 5.02
C GLU A 122 -2.86 16.88 3.85
N ILE A 123 -1.67 16.29 3.70
CA ILE A 123 -0.74 16.64 2.62
C ILE A 123 -1.35 16.30 1.26
N LEU A 124 -1.94 15.12 1.14
CA LEU A 124 -2.56 14.68 -0.12
C LEU A 124 -3.81 15.50 -0.45
N ALA A 125 -4.64 15.82 0.54
CA ALA A 125 -5.85 16.61 0.35
C ALA A 125 -5.58 18.05 -0.12
N ALA A 126 -4.39 18.58 0.17
CA ALA A 126 -3.98 19.90 -0.30
C ALA A 126 -3.68 19.94 -1.80
N ARG A 127 -3.47 18.79 -2.43
CA ARG A 127 -3.03 18.67 -3.83
C ARG A 127 -3.97 17.85 -4.70
N PHE A 128 -4.75 16.97 -4.11
CA PHE A 128 -5.62 16.03 -4.81
C PHE A 128 -6.99 15.99 -4.14
N THR A 129 -7.97 15.39 -4.81
CA THR A 129 -9.26 15.11 -4.18
C THR A 129 -9.12 13.85 -3.31
N LEU A 130 -9.34 14.00 -2.03
CA LEU A 130 -9.28 12.88 -1.09
C LEU A 130 -10.68 12.48 -0.66
N LEU A 131 -11.04 11.22 -0.92
CA LEU A 131 -12.29 10.60 -0.48
C LEU A 131 -12.03 9.84 0.81
N ARG A 132 -12.95 9.97 1.78
CA ARG A 132 -12.79 9.29 3.07
C ARG A 132 -13.97 8.39 3.38
#